data_51bf315823467bf8a6226d18cac8dd82
#
_entry.id   51bf315823467bf8a6226d18cac8dd82
#
_cell.length_a   1.000
_cell.length_b   1.000
_cell.length_c   1.000
_cell.angle_alpha   90.00
_cell.angle_beta   90.00
_cell.angle_gamma   90.00
#
_symmetry.space_group_name_H-M   'P 1'
#
loop_
_entity.id
_entity.type
_entity.pdbx_description
1 polymer ?
#
loop_
_entity_poly.entity_id
_entity_poly.type
_entity_poly.pdbx_seq_one_letter_code
_entity_poly.pdbx_strand_id
1 'polypeptide(L)' 'MDYRGYDLEHKTLMVGWQITITKDDKFVHNGSVAKSLVSAVGEAEKFIDRVIAEADLADRASPCQL' A
#
# COMPACT_ATOMS: atom_id res chain seq x y z
N MET A 1 -8.63 -0.50 -8.49
CA MET A 1 -7.35 -0.76 -9.16
C MET A 1 -6.53 -1.72 -8.33
N ASP A 2 -5.98 -2.73 -8.94
CA ASP A 2 -5.22 -3.75 -8.23
C ASP A 2 -3.73 -3.57 -8.42
N TYR A 3 -2.96 -3.83 -7.37
CA TYR A 3 -1.51 -3.80 -7.43
C TYR A 3 -0.96 -4.91 -6.53
N ARG A 4 -0.34 -5.91 -7.13
CA ARG A 4 0.32 -7.03 -6.43
C ARG A 4 -0.60 -7.71 -5.41
N GLY A 5 -1.89 -7.85 -5.75
CA GLY A 5 -2.86 -8.49 -4.88
C GLY A 5 -3.55 -7.57 -3.90
N TYR A 6 -3.20 -6.29 -3.91
CA TYR A 6 -3.85 -5.28 -3.08
C TYR A 6 -4.79 -4.45 -3.92
N ASP A 7 -5.88 -4.00 -3.32
CA ASP A 7 -6.85 -3.17 -3.99
C ASP A 7 -6.59 -1.71 -3.60
N LEU A 8 -6.47 -0.85 -4.61
CA LEU A 8 -6.22 0.57 -4.42
C LEU A 8 -7.46 1.35 -4.79
N GLU A 9 -8.01 2.06 -3.83
CA GLU A 9 -9.21 2.85 -4.04
C GLU A 9 -8.86 4.31 -3.86
N HIS A 10 -9.10 5.11 -4.91
CA HIS A 10 -8.79 6.53 -4.84
C HIS A 10 -9.97 7.32 -4.30
N LYS A 11 -9.66 8.38 -3.58
CA LYS A 11 -10.63 9.29 -3.02
C LYS A 11 -10.23 10.71 -3.35
N THR A 12 -11.16 11.47 -3.93
CA THR A 12 -10.93 12.86 -4.24
C THR A 12 -11.28 13.71 -3.03
N LEU A 13 -10.33 14.57 -2.65
CA LEU A 13 -10.52 15.50 -1.54
C LEU A 13 -10.35 16.92 -2.06
N MET A 14 -10.82 17.90 -1.28
CA MET A 14 -10.67 19.30 -1.66
C MET A 14 -9.21 19.70 -1.83
N VAL A 15 -8.33 19.06 -1.08
CA VAL A 15 -6.90 19.40 -1.08
C VAL A 15 -6.06 18.44 -1.90
N GLY A 16 -6.67 17.42 -2.51
CA GLY A 16 -5.90 16.48 -3.33
C GLY A 16 -6.54 15.10 -3.43
N TRP A 17 -5.70 14.09 -3.50
CA TRP A 17 -6.10 12.71 -3.70
C TRP A 17 -5.54 11.83 -2.60
N GLN A 18 -6.30 10.82 -2.22
CA GLN A 18 -5.87 9.86 -1.20
C GLN A 18 -6.18 8.46 -1.70
N ILE A 19 -5.26 7.54 -1.46
CA ILE A 19 -5.45 6.15 -1.83
C ILE A 19 -5.67 5.33 -0.55
N THR A 20 -6.74 4.55 -0.55
CA THR A 20 -6.99 3.57 0.51
C THR A 20 -6.59 2.20 -0.01
N ILE A 21 -5.79 1.50 0.75
CA ILE A 21 -5.30 0.18 0.37
C ILE A 21 -6.08 -0.86 1.18
N THR A 22 -6.67 -1.82 0.47
CA THR A 22 -7.36 -2.94 1.10
C THR A 22 -6.87 -4.25 0.48
N LYS A 23 -7.06 -5.33 1.20
CA LYS A 23 -6.73 -6.66 0.72
C LYS A 23 -7.77 -7.63 1.26
N ASP A 24 -8.41 -8.39 0.38
CA ASP A 24 -9.46 -9.34 0.75
C ASP A 24 -10.56 -8.65 1.56
N ASP A 25 -10.97 -7.46 1.12
CA ASP A 25 -12.00 -6.63 1.74
C ASP A 25 -11.62 -6.14 3.15
N LYS A 26 -10.36 -6.25 3.51
CA LYS A 26 -9.87 -5.77 4.80
C LYS A 26 -9.03 -4.52 4.62
N PHE A 27 -9.25 -3.54 5.47
CA PHE A 27 -8.46 -2.32 5.46
C PHE A 27 -7.00 -2.63 5.78
N VAL A 28 -6.10 -2.05 4.99
CA VAL A 28 -4.66 -2.19 5.20
C VAL A 28 -4.06 -0.85 5.60
N HIS A 29 -4.30 0.20 4.81
CA HIS A 29 -3.63 1.48 5.02
C HIS A 29 -4.31 2.59 4.25
N ASN A 30 -4.32 3.78 4.83
CA ASN A 30 -4.69 5.01 4.14
C ASN A 30 -3.41 5.78 3.84
N GLY A 31 -3.20 6.08 2.56
CA GLY A 31 -2.06 6.88 2.17
C GLY A 31 -2.22 8.35 2.56
N SER A 32 -1.14 9.10 2.44
CA SER A 32 -1.17 10.54 2.65
C SER A 32 -1.89 11.23 1.49
N VAL A 33 -2.45 12.39 1.77
CA VAL A 33 -3.07 13.20 0.72
C VAL A 33 -1.98 13.74 -0.20
N ALA A 34 -2.11 13.52 -1.49
CA ALA A 34 -1.18 14.00 -2.50
C ALA A 34 -1.88 14.97 -3.43
N LYS A 35 -1.12 15.86 -4.04
CA LYS A 35 -1.68 16.88 -4.93
C LYS A 35 -2.12 16.34 -6.28
N SER A 36 -1.66 15.15 -6.66
CA SER A 36 -2.06 14.52 -7.91
C SER A 36 -2.35 13.05 -7.68
N LEU A 37 -3.20 12.50 -8.55
CA LEU A 37 -3.55 11.09 -8.49
C LEU A 37 -2.31 10.22 -8.73
N VAL A 38 -1.46 10.61 -9.67
CA VAL A 38 -0.24 9.87 -9.99
C VAL A 38 0.66 9.76 -8.76
N SER A 39 0.83 10.86 -8.02
CA SER A 39 1.63 10.85 -6.80
C SER A 39 1.01 9.96 -5.73
N ALA A 40 -0.31 10.04 -5.57
CA ALA A 40 -1.01 9.23 -4.58
C ALA A 40 -0.85 7.74 -4.89
N VAL A 41 -1.03 7.37 -6.15
CA VAL A 41 -0.88 5.98 -6.59
C VAL A 41 0.57 5.52 -6.41
N GLY A 42 1.52 6.36 -6.78
CA GLY A 42 2.95 6.05 -6.62
C GLY A 42 3.32 5.77 -5.16
N GLU A 43 2.81 6.57 -4.24
CA GLU A 43 3.05 6.35 -2.81
C GLU A 43 2.42 5.03 -2.33
N ALA A 44 1.22 4.74 -2.79
CA ALA A 44 0.54 3.50 -2.44
C ALA A 44 1.34 2.29 -2.93
N GLU A 45 1.84 2.35 -4.16
CA GLU A 45 2.65 1.28 -4.71
C GLU A 45 3.94 1.08 -3.92
N LYS A 46 4.60 2.16 -3.54
CA LYS A 46 5.81 2.08 -2.72
C LYS A 46 5.53 1.47 -1.35
N PHE A 47 4.40 1.82 -0.76
CA PHE A 47 4.00 1.25 0.51
C PHE A 47 3.82 -0.26 0.39
N ILE A 48 3.12 -0.70 -0.64
CA ILE A 48 2.87 -2.12 -0.87
C ILE A 48 4.17 -2.86 -1.12
N ASP A 49 5.06 -2.29 -1.94
CA ASP A 49 6.36 -2.90 -2.21
C ASP A 49 7.16 -3.09 -0.93
N ARG A 50 7.13 -2.10 -0.04
CA ARG A 50 7.83 -2.21 1.24
C ARG A 50 7.22 -3.26 2.14
N VAL A 51 5.89 -3.30 2.22
CA VAL A 51 5.20 -4.31 3.03
C VAL A 51 5.55 -5.72 2.57
N ILE A 52 5.54 -5.93 1.27
CA ILE A 52 5.87 -7.24 0.70
C ILE A 52 7.34 -7.58 0.98
N ALA A 53 8.24 -6.63 0.81
CA ALA A 53 9.65 -6.85 1.08
C ALA A 53 9.91 -7.15 2.56
N GLU A 54 9.25 -6.45 3.45
CA GLU A 54 9.40 -6.68 4.88
C GLU A 54 8.85 -8.05 5.29
N ALA A 55 7.73 -8.44 4.71
CA ALA A 55 7.16 -9.76 4.96
C ALA A 55 8.09 -10.86 4.48
N ASP A 56 8.71 -10.67 3.32
CA ASP A 56 9.65 -11.62 2.77
C ASP A 56 10.90 -11.75 3.65
N LEU A 57 11.41 -10.62 4.14
CA LEU A 57 12.54 -10.61 5.05
C LEU A 57 12.20 -11.31 6.37
N ALA A 58 11.04 -11.05 6.91
CA ALA A 58 10.60 -11.67 8.15
C ALA A 58 10.48 -13.18 7.98
N ASP A 59 9.97 -13.61 6.84
CA ASP A 59 9.83 -15.02 6.53
C ASP A 59 11.19 -15.70 6.41
N ARG A 60 12.15 -15.02 5.80
CA ARG A 60 13.51 -15.55 5.67
C ARG A 60 14.25 -15.62 7.01
N ALA A 61 14.00 -14.63 7.86
CA ALA A 61 14.67 -14.56 9.14
C ALA A 61 14.10 -15.57 10.13
N SER A 62 12.84 -15.88 10.03
CA SER A 62 12.14 -16.73 10.98
C SER A 62 12.80 -18.09 11.19
N PRO A 63 13.18 -18.83 10.14
CA PRO A 63 13.83 -20.13 10.34
C PRO A 63 15.18 -20.05 11.00
N CYS A 64 15.84 -18.92 10.87
CA CYS A 64 17.18 -18.76 11.42
C CYS A 64 17.21 -18.67 12.94
N GLN A 65 16.05 -18.54 13.52
CA GLN A 65 15.95 -18.39 14.97
C GLN A 65 15.83 -19.71 15.69
N LEU A 66 15.75 -20.75 14.95
CA LEU A 66 15.70 -22.07 15.50
C LEU A 66 17.10 -22.62 15.76
#